data_3a0f7bc897c91832aee9ac3b7faea31a
#
_entry.id   3a0f7bc897c91832aee9ac3b7faea31a
#
_cell.length_a   1.000
_cell.length_b   1.000
_cell.length_c   1.000
_cell.angle_alpha   90.00
_cell.angle_beta   90.00
_cell.angle_gamma   90.00
#
_symmetry.space_group_name_H-M   'P 1'
#
loop_
_entity.id
_entity.type
_entity.pdbx_description
1 polymer ?
#
loop_
_entity_poly.entity_id
_entity_poly.type
_entity_poly.pdbx_seq_one_letter_code
_entity_poly.pdbx_strand_id
1 'polypeptide(L)'
;RIQGDAWAETNADGAASGVDGINNMNTLPFANIPYANVNSIGKQWIRRFSLALCKETLGQTRSKFATIPIPGESVTLNGSSLISEGRETQTKLRDELKEVLDQLTYQVLAEKDASIADSVETITKRVPAGVFVG
;
A
#
# COMPACT_ATOMS: atom_id res chain seq x y z
N ARG A 1 -17.72 19.96 -11.97
CA ARG A 1 -16.36 20.13 -12.54
C ARG A 1 -15.43 19.33 -11.68
N ILE A 2 -14.95 18.20 -12.18
CA ILE A 2 -13.98 17.37 -11.47
C ILE A 2 -12.65 18.11 -11.55
N GLN A 3 -12.07 18.48 -10.42
CA GLN A 3 -10.71 18.98 -10.39
C GLN A 3 -9.74 17.88 -10.78
N GLY A 4 -8.74 18.21 -11.59
CA GLY A 4 -7.78 17.24 -12.12
C GLY A 4 -6.88 16.59 -11.08
N ASP A 5 -6.80 17.15 -9.87
CA ASP A 5 -5.98 16.63 -8.77
C ASP A 5 -6.75 16.67 -7.46
N ALA A 6 -7.18 15.49 -7.00
CA ALA A 6 -7.86 15.33 -5.71
C ALA A 6 -6.91 15.50 -4.49
N TRP A 7 -5.61 15.57 -4.73
CA TRP A 7 -4.57 15.71 -3.72
C TRP A 7 -4.05 17.16 -3.61
N ALA A 8 -4.61 18.07 -4.42
CA ALA A 8 -4.29 19.47 -4.31
C ALA A 8 -4.87 20.09 -3.03
N GLU A 9 -4.20 21.07 -2.49
CA GLU A 9 -4.60 21.79 -1.27
C GLU A 9 -5.92 22.58 -1.44
N THR A 10 -6.40 22.74 -2.66
CA THR A 10 -7.64 23.45 -2.97
C THR A 10 -8.79 22.49 -3.14
N ASN A 11 -9.93 22.79 -2.51
CA ASN A 11 -11.18 22.05 -2.72
C ASN A 11 -11.75 22.27 -4.10
N ALA A 12 -12.79 21.51 -4.44
CA ALA A 12 -13.53 21.63 -5.69
C ALA A 12 -14.00 23.05 -6.03
N ASP A 13 -14.18 23.91 -5.02
CA ASP A 13 -14.59 25.31 -5.16
C ASP A 13 -13.40 26.28 -5.30
N GLY A 14 -12.18 25.77 -5.37
CA GLY A 14 -10.97 26.59 -5.47
C GLY A 14 -10.57 27.30 -4.18
N ALA A 15 -11.28 27.08 -3.09
CA ALA A 15 -10.92 27.58 -1.78
C ALA A 15 -9.86 26.69 -1.12
N ALA A 16 -8.85 27.29 -0.51
CA ALA A 16 -7.88 26.56 0.29
C ALA A 16 -8.60 25.94 1.49
N SER A 17 -8.64 24.60 1.58
CA SER A 17 -9.28 23.90 2.69
C SER A 17 -8.39 23.78 3.92
N GLY A 18 -7.10 24.03 3.77
CA GLY A 18 -6.10 23.76 4.80
C GLY A 18 -5.92 22.28 5.12
N VAL A 19 -6.56 21.40 4.38
CA VAL A 19 -6.49 19.96 4.55
C VAL A 19 -6.15 19.33 3.20
N ASP A 20 -4.97 18.70 3.11
CA ASP A 20 -4.53 17.98 1.93
C ASP A 20 -5.29 16.68 1.75
N GLY A 21 -5.53 16.28 0.52
CA GLY A 21 -6.07 14.98 0.17
C GLY A 21 -7.60 14.93 0.13
N ILE A 22 -8.12 13.72 0.36
CA ILE A 22 -9.56 13.43 0.28
C ILE A 22 -10.21 13.75 1.62
N ASN A 23 -10.95 14.83 1.68
CA ASN A 23 -11.62 15.29 2.90
C ASN A 23 -13.16 15.27 2.79
N ASN A 24 -13.71 15.17 1.61
CA ASN A 24 -15.15 15.08 1.35
C ASN A 24 -15.45 14.29 0.08
N MET A 25 -16.74 14.03 -0.17
CA MET A 25 -17.20 13.26 -1.33
C MET A 25 -16.84 13.92 -2.68
N ASN A 26 -16.72 15.23 -2.73
CA ASN A 26 -16.40 15.97 -3.96
C ASN A 26 -14.92 15.86 -4.34
N THR A 27 -14.05 15.64 -3.37
CA THR A 27 -12.61 15.47 -3.58
C THR A 27 -12.21 14.02 -3.84
N LEU A 28 -13.17 13.06 -3.73
CA LEU A 28 -12.92 11.66 -4.01
C LEU A 28 -12.56 11.45 -5.48
N PRO A 29 -11.39 10.88 -5.82
CA PRO A 29 -11.00 10.62 -7.19
C PRO A 29 -11.79 9.41 -7.73
N PHE A 30 -12.62 9.64 -8.75
CA PHE A 30 -13.28 8.55 -9.49
C PHE A 30 -12.38 7.94 -10.57
N ALA A 31 -11.28 8.60 -10.90
CA ALA A 31 -10.26 8.11 -11.82
C ALA A 31 -9.20 7.28 -11.09
N ASN A 32 -8.40 6.52 -11.85
CA ASN A 32 -7.26 5.81 -11.30
C ASN A 32 -6.28 6.79 -10.64
N ILE A 33 -5.86 6.45 -9.42
CA ILE A 33 -4.85 7.23 -8.70
C ILE A 33 -3.53 7.19 -9.47
N PRO A 34 -2.94 8.35 -9.85
CA PRO A 34 -1.66 8.36 -10.53
C PRO A 34 -0.56 7.82 -9.61
N TYR A 35 0.38 7.06 -10.18
CA TYR A 35 1.49 6.45 -9.43
C TYR A 35 2.33 7.48 -8.65
N ALA A 36 2.41 8.71 -9.14
CA ALA A 36 3.14 9.80 -8.47
C ALA A 36 2.59 10.07 -7.07
N ASN A 37 1.27 10.00 -6.91
CA ASN A 37 0.57 10.32 -5.65
C ASN A 37 0.50 9.14 -4.66
N VAL A 38 1.00 7.97 -5.05
CA VAL A 38 1.09 6.83 -4.14
C VAL A 38 2.27 7.03 -3.18
N ASN A 39 2.07 6.72 -1.89
CA ASN A 39 3.13 6.78 -0.90
C ASN A 39 4.27 5.78 -1.18
N SER A 40 5.41 5.93 -0.51
CA SER A 40 6.59 5.09 -0.72
C SER A 40 6.34 3.61 -0.43
N ILE A 41 5.52 3.29 0.58
CA ILE A 41 5.16 1.92 0.94
C ILE A 41 4.31 1.29 -0.16
N GLY A 42 3.30 2.02 -0.65
CA GLY A 42 2.47 1.58 -1.77
C GLY A 42 3.29 1.39 -3.05
N LYS A 43 4.23 2.30 -3.35
CA LYS A 43 5.14 2.16 -4.49
C LYS A 43 6.01 0.90 -4.39
N GLN A 44 6.50 0.58 -3.19
CA GLN A 44 7.27 -0.64 -2.96
C GLN A 44 6.41 -1.90 -3.16
N TRP A 45 5.19 -1.90 -2.63
CA TRP A 45 4.25 -2.99 -2.84
C TRP A 45 3.93 -3.21 -4.32
N ILE A 46 3.63 -2.12 -5.06
CA ILE A 46 3.35 -2.18 -6.50
C ILE A 46 4.54 -2.80 -7.27
N ARG A 47 5.77 -2.42 -6.95
CA ARG A 47 6.97 -2.98 -7.60
C ARG A 47 7.12 -4.47 -7.33
N ARG A 48 6.94 -4.92 -6.09
CA ARG A 48 6.99 -6.32 -5.70
C ARG A 48 5.89 -7.14 -6.40
N PHE A 49 4.67 -6.59 -6.46
CA PHE A 49 3.54 -7.23 -7.13
C PHE A 49 3.73 -7.31 -8.64
N SER A 50 4.24 -6.25 -9.27
CA SER A 50 4.58 -6.25 -10.70
C SER A 50 5.65 -7.29 -11.02
N LEU A 51 6.67 -7.44 -10.17
CA LEU A 51 7.70 -8.48 -10.33
C LEU A 51 7.08 -9.89 -10.27
N ALA A 52 6.15 -10.13 -9.36
CA ALA A 52 5.47 -11.42 -9.25
C ALA A 52 4.61 -11.73 -10.49
N LEU A 53 3.93 -10.73 -11.06
CA LEU A 53 3.22 -10.85 -12.33
C LEU A 53 4.18 -11.14 -13.50
N CYS A 54 5.32 -10.46 -13.55
CA CYS A 54 6.34 -10.71 -14.56
C CYS A 54 6.91 -12.12 -14.47
N LYS A 55 7.13 -12.65 -13.25
CA LYS A 55 7.56 -14.05 -13.07
C LYS A 55 6.52 -15.04 -13.60
N GLU A 56 5.25 -14.81 -13.33
CA GLU A 56 4.17 -15.67 -13.83
C GLU A 56 4.10 -15.64 -15.36
N THR A 57 4.10 -14.45 -15.97
CA THR A 57 4.05 -14.32 -17.44
C THR A 57 5.28 -14.92 -18.12
N LEU A 58 6.48 -14.73 -17.55
CA LEU A 58 7.70 -15.34 -18.04
C LEU A 58 7.65 -16.87 -17.91
N GLY A 59 7.14 -17.38 -16.79
CA GLY A 59 6.93 -18.80 -16.56
C GLY A 59 5.96 -19.41 -17.57
N GLN A 60 4.85 -18.73 -17.85
CA GLN A 60 3.89 -19.15 -18.89
C GLN A 60 4.50 -19.18 -20.28
N THR A 61 5.34 -18.21 -20.60
CA THR A 61 6.05 -18.17 -21.89
C THR A 61 7.07 -19.29 -22.00
N ARG A 62 7.86 -19.53 -20.94
CA ARG A 62 8.85 -20.61 -20.89
C ARG A 62 8.22 -22.01 -20.90
N SER A 63 7.07 -22.18 -20.27
CA SER A 63 6.38 -23.49 -20.24
C SER A 63 5.84 -23.92 -21.60
N LYS A 64 5.68 -23.01 -22.56
CA LYS A 64 5.33 -23.35 -23.95
C LYS A 64 6.47 -24.07 -24.68
N PHE A 65 7.69 -23.86 -24.22
CA PHE A 65 8.89 -24.50 -24.77
C PHE A 65 9.53 -25.34 -23.65
N ALA A 66 9.04 -26.56 -23.46
CA ALA A 66 9.50 -27.41 -22.36
C ALA A 66 11.01 -27.74 -22.49
N THR A 67 11.50 -27.85 -23.71
CA THR A 67 12.92 -28.13 -24.01
C THR A 67 13.36 -27.32 -25.22
N ILE A 68 14.55 -26.72 -25.12
CA ILE A 68 15.20 -26.12 -26.28
C ILE A 68 16.20 -27.15 -26.83
N PRO A 69 16.02 -27.61 -28.08
CA PRO A 69 16.99 -28.51 -28.71
C PRO A 69 18.26 -27.71 -29.06
N ILE A 70 19.31 -27.91 -28.28
CA ILE A 70 20.65 -27.43 -28.62
C ILE A 70 21.42 -28.59 -29.21
N PRO A 71 22.19 -28.40 -30.28
CA PRO A 71 23.02 -29.46 -30.82
C PRO A 71 23.95 -30.07 -29.76
N GLY A 72 23.68 -31.28 -29.31
CA GLY A 72 24.45 -32.01 -28.31
C GLY A 72 23.85 -32.08 -26.91
N GLU A 73 22.88 -31.22 -26.57
CA GLU A 73 22.22 -31.22 -25.25
C GLU A 73 20.79 -30.66 -25.34
N SER A 74 19.91 -31.12 -24.45
CA SER A 74 18.56 -30.55 -24.28
C SER A 74 18.51 -29.77 -22.97
N VAL A 75 18.21 -28.47 -23.03
CA VAL A 75 18.03 -27.62 -21.85
C VAL A 75 16.55 -27.55 -21.49
N THR A 76 16.20 -28.00 -20.29
CA THR A 76 14.85 -27.85 -19.74
C THR A 76 14.63 -26.46 -19.16
N LEU A 77 13.56 -25.80 -19.59
CA LEU A 77 13.21 -24.49 -19.10
C LEU A 77 12.35 -24.59 -17.82
N ASN A 78 12.73 -23.88 -16.76
CA ASN A 78 12.09 -23.92 -15.46
C ASN A 78 10.82 -23.02 -15.42
N GLY A 79 9.87 -23.24 -16.35
CA GLY A 79 8.65 -22.45 -16.47
C GLY A 79 7.66 -22.69 -15.33
N SER A 80 7.42 -23.95 -14.95
CA SER A 80 6.47 -24.32 -13.92
C SER A 80 6.83 -23.78 -12.53
N SER A 81 8.11 -23.79 -12.17
CA SER A 81 8.62 -23.24 -10.91
C SER A 81 8.42 -21.72 -10.84
N LEU A 82 8.67 -21.00 -11.95
CA LEU A 82 8.42 -19.56 -12.00
C LEU A 82 6.94 -19.20 -11.87
N ILE A 83 6.04 -20.02 -12.43
CA ILE A 83 4.59 -19.81 -12.28
C ILE A 83 4.17 -20.01 -10.82
N SER A 84 4.61 -21.10 -10.19
CA SER A 84 4.27 -21.38 -8.80
C SER A 84 4.80 -20.31 -7.85
N GLU A 85 6.07 -19.90 -8.01
CA GLU A 85 6.69 -18.82 -7.23
C GLU A 85 5.98 -17.47 -7.44
N GLY A 86 5.64 -17.16 -8.70
CA GLY A 86 4.91 -15.93 -9.01
C GLY A 86 3.54 -15.88 -8.33
N ARG A 87 2.76 -16.96 -8.40
CA ARG A 87 1.43 -17.05 -7.78
C ARG A 87 1.50 -17.03 -6.25
N GLU A 88 2.45 -17.76 -5.66
CA GLU A 88 2.65 -17.74 -4.21
C GLU A 88 2.99 -16.33 -3.71
N THR A 89 3.91 -15.64 -4.42
CA THR A 89 4.28 -14.26 -4.09
C THR A 89 3.10 -13.31 -4.22
N GLN A 90 2.26 -13.45 -5.26
CA GLN A 90 1.06 -12.64 -5.43
C GLN A 90 0.08 -12.84 -4.26
N THR A 91 -0.13 -14.09 -3.83
CA THR A 91 -1.03 -14.40 -2.70
C THR A 91 -0.51 -13.76 -1.42
N LYS A 92 0.77 -13.97 -1.09
CA LYS A 92 1.41 -13.36 0.09
C LYS A 92 1.29 -11.84 0.09
N LEU A 93 1.53 -11.19 -1.05
CA LEU A 93 1.43 -9.73 -1.15
C LEU A 93 0.00 -9.20 -1.00
N ARG A 94 -1.01 -9.96 -1.46
CA ARG A 94 -2.42 -9.60 -1.24
C ARG A 94 -2.79 -9.73 0.23
N ASP A 95 -2.32 -10.78 0.90
CA ASP A 95 -2.57 -10.99 2.32
C ASP A 95 -1.88 -9.92 3.18
N GLU A 96 -0.61 -9.59 2.88
CA GLU A 96 0.11 -8.46 3.49
C GLU A 96 -0.66 -7.14 3.33
N LEU A 97 -1.16 -6.86 2.12
CA LEU A 97 -1.91 -5.63 1.86
C LEU A 97 -3.22 -5.60 2.65
N LYS A 98 -3.93 -6.72 2.69
CA LYS A 98 -5.18 -6.83 3.45
C LYS A 98 -4.93 -6.59 4.94
N GLU A 99 -3.90 -7.20 5.52
CA GLU A 99 -3.53 -7.01 6.92
C GLU A 99 -3.23 -5.53 7.23
N VAL A 100 -2.45 -4.87 6.36
CA VAL A 100 -2.16 -3.43 6.52
C VAL A 100 -3.43 -2.58 6.43
N LEU A 101 -4.33 -2.90 5.51
CA LEU A 101 -5.59 -2.18 5.37
C LEU A 101 -6.53 -2.42 6.56
N ASP A 102 -6.57 -3.63 7.09
CA ASP A 102 -7.37 -3.95 8.28
C ASP A 102 -6.86 -3.17 9.52
N GLN A 103 -5.54 -2.95 9.64
CA GLN A 103 -4.95 -2.13 10.70
C GLN A 103 -5.24 -0.62 10.56
N LEU A 104 -5.59 -0.17 9.36
CA LEU A 104 -5.94 1.22 9.06
C LEU A 104 -7.45 1.48 9.15
N THR A 105 -8.23 0.52 9.61
CA THR A 105 -9.67 0.69 9.81
C THR A 105 -9.92 1.75 10.87
N TYR A 106 -10.95 2.58 10.69
CA TYR A 106 -11.30 3.68 11.59
C TYR A 106 -11.42 3.22 13.05
N GLN A 107 -11.97 2.04 13.28
CA GLN A 107 -12.10 1.45 14.62
C GLN A 107 -10.74 1.23 15.28
N VAL A 108 -9.79 0.61 14.57
CA VAL A 108 -8.44 0.34 15.09
C VAL A 108 -7.66 1.62 15.34
N LEU A 109 -7.84 2.63 14.48
CA LEU A 109 -7.22 3.95 14.68
C LEU A 109 -7.80 4.64 15.93
N ALA A 110 -9.11 4.62 16.13
CA ALA A 110 -9.76 5.18 17.30
C ALA A 110 -9.33 4.48 18.61
N GLU A 111 -9.19 3.16 18.59
CA GLU A 111 -8.67 2.39 19.74
C GLU A 111 -7.21 2.73 20.05
N LYS A 112 -6.37 2.93 19.04
CA LYS A 112 -4.98 3.38 19.22
C LYS A 112 -4.92 4.80 19.79
N ASP A 113 -5.73 5.71 19.30
CA ASP A 113 -5.79 7.08 19.81
C ASP A 113 -6.27 7.12 21.27
N ALA A 114 -7.26 6.32 21.63
CA ALA A 114 -7.70 6.16 23.02
C ALA A 114 -6.58 5.62 23.92
N SER A 115 -5.87 4.59 23.46
CA SER A 115 -4.74 4.01 24.20
C SER A 115 -3.59 5.01 24.40
N ILE A 116 -3.31 5.84 23.39
CA ILE A 116 -2.30 6.91 23.49
C ILE A 116 -2.77 7.97 24.52
N ALA A 117 -4.03 8.37 24.48
CA ALA A 117 -4.59 9.34 25.44
C ALA A 117 -4.49 8.83 26.88
N ASP A 118 -4.84 7.57 27.14
CA ASP A 118 -4.71 6.94 28.46
C ASP A 118 -3.25 6.87 28.93
N SER A 119 -2.33 6.59 28.01
CA SER A 119 -0.89 6.56 28.30
C SER A 119 -0.37 7.95 28.69
N VAL A 120 -0.77 8.99 27.96
CA VAL A 120 -0.43 10.38 28.26
C VAL A 120 -1.01 10.82 29.60
N GLU A 121 -2.26 10.49 29.88
CA GLU A 121 -2.90 10.79 31.17
C GLU A 121 -2.16 10.14 32.34
N THR A 122 -1.77 8.86 32.17
CA THR A 122 -1.02 8.13 33.20
C THR A 122 0.36 8.76 33.45
N ILE A 123 1.06 9.21 32.41
CA ILE A 123 2.35 9.89 32.54
C ILE A 123 2.14 11.24 33.23
N THR A 124 1.13 12.01 32.83
CA THR A 124 0.85 13.33 33.39
C THR A 124 0.49 13.25 34.89
N LYS A 125 -0.24 12.23 35.31
CA LYS A 125 -0.55 11.97 36.73
C LYS A 125 0.68 11.61 37.56
N ARG A 126 1.72 11.05 36.94
CA ARG A 126 2.97 10.67 37.62
C ARG A 126 3.98 11.81 37.73
N VAL A 127 3.85 12.82 36.86
CA VAL A 127 4.69 14.00 36.94
C VAL A 127 4.10 14.93 38.00
N PRO A 128 4.81 15.25 39.12
CA PRO A 128 4.30 16.18 40.09
C PRO A 128 4.13 17.55 39.41
N ALA A 129 2.89 17.98 39.28
CA ALA A 129 2.59 19.34 38.83
C ALA A 129 3.20 20.32 39.84
N GLY A 130 4.24 21.02 39.46
CA GLY A 130 4.82 22.09 40.25
C GLY A 130 3.76 23.17 40.49
N VAL A 131 3.24 23.25 41.71
CA VAL A 131 2.37 24.33 42.09
C VAL A 131 3.23 25.55 42.23
N PHE A 132 3.21 26.44 41.26
CA PHE A 132 3.79 27.78 41.41
C PHE A 132 2.86 28.59 42.27
N VAL A 133 3.18 28.69 43.56
CA VAL A 133 2.57 29.65 44.45
C VAL A 133 3.36 30.95 44.25
N GLY A 134 2.73 31.87 43.51
CA GLY A 134 3.26 33.22 43.35
C GLY A 134 2.95 34.11 44.56
#